data_2412396ec2162c724524cf19c9165942
#
_entry.id   2412396ec2162c724524cf19c9165942
#
_cell.length_a   1.000
_cell.length_b   1.000
_cell.length_c   1.000
_cell.angle_alpha   90.00
_cell.angle_beta   90.00
_cell.angle_gamma   90.00
#
_symmetry.space_group_name_H-M   'P 1'
#
loop_
_entity.id
_entity.type
_entity.pdbx_description
1 polymer ?
#
loop_
_entity_poly.entity_id
_entity_poly.type
_entity_poly.pdbx_seq_one_letter_code
_entity_poly.pdbx_strand_id
1 'polypeptide(L)'
;MPEGRPDLEIPWIEPMPDSLLENVADASPGPAARYELRETIRLAFVAATQRLPARQRAVLLLRDVLGWSASETADALKMSVASVNSALQRARGTLGRGLSPDDISDAAAGEGSHRSVADEYANAWERADLSGLIALLTKDASLVMPPRSEWYSGRAAIRSFFGWAFDWAWKAGKPGAFRMIPTHANGQIAFGTYVRRVGEPKFHADALQVLTLRNGRIGRITAFVGPRFFKSFGLVAEIKPT
;
A
#
# COMPACT_ATOMS: atom_id res chain seq x y z
N MET A 1 -20.07 -1.70 15.06
CA MET A 1 -18.81 -2.07 14.40
C MET A 1 -18.11 -3.09 15.28
N PRO A 2 -17.58 -4.21 14.75
CA PRO A 2 -16.76 -5.12 15.53
C PRO A 2 -15.59 -4.35 16.14
N GLU A 3 -15.18 -4.70 17.36
CA GLU A 3 -14.05 -4.06 18.02
C GLU A 3 -12.75 -4.44 17.31
N GLY A 4 -12.07 -3.46 16.75
CA GLY A 4 -10.69 -3.57 16.29
C GLY A 4 -9.73 -3.34 17.47
N ARG A 5 -8.49 -3.78 17.32
CA ARG A 5 -7.45 -3.42 18.30
C ARG A 5 -7.01 -1.99 18.04
N PRO A 6 -7.03 -1.10 19.05
CA PRO A 6 -6.44 0.21 18.91
C PRO A 6 -4.91 0.05 18.89
N ASP A 7 -4.28 0.49 17.84
CA ASP A 7 -2.82 0.62 17.81
C ASP A 7 -2.47 2.09 17.65
N LEU A 8 -1.98 2.69 18.72
CA LEU A 8 -1.66 4.11 18.78
C LEU A 8 -0.36 4.48 18.05
N GLU A 9 0.39 3.50 17.55
CA GLU A 9 1.75 3.72 17.05
C GLU A 9 2.11 3.07 15.70
N ILE A 10 1.17 2.53 14.91
CA ILE A 10 1.53 2.06 13.56
C ILE A 10 1.63 3.27 12.63
N PRO A 11 2.85 3.74 12.31
CA PRO A 11 3.02 4.76 11.30
C PRO A 11 2.75 4.11 9.95
N TRP A 12 1.62 4.43 9.33
CA TRP A 12 1.35 4.03 7.95
C TRP A 12 2.11 4.91 6.96
N ILE A 13 2.39 4.34 5.80
CA ILE A 13 2.89 5.08 4.65
C ILE A 13 1.69 5.50 3.81
N GLU A 14 1.60 6.79 3.46
CA GLU A 14 0.56 7.26 2.55
C GLU A 14 0.76 6.67 1.15
N PRO A 15 -0.33 6.37 0.43
CA PRO A 15 -0.24 5.80 -0.90
C PRO A 15 0.29 6.86 -1.89
N MET A 16 1.31 6.48 -2.65
CA MET A 16 1.87 7.27 -3.74
C MET A 16 1.67 6.52 -5.05
N PRO A 17 1.13 7.15 -6.09
CA PRO A 17 0.98 6.50 -7.39
C PRO A 17 2.31 6.05 -7.96
N ASP A 18 2.38 4.84 -8.52
CA ASP A 18 3.61 4.31 -9.11
C ASP A 18 4.09 5.10 -10.32
N SER A 19 3.18 5.77 -11.04
CA SER A 19 3.52 6.68 -12.12
C SER A 19 4.47 7.82 -11.69
N LEU A 20 4.46 8.20 -10.41
CA LEU A 20 5.41 9.16 -9.85
C LEU A 20 6.76 8.52 -9.48
N LEU A 21 6.84 7.19 -9.47
CA LEU A 21 8.02 6.41 -9.07
C LEU A 21 8.75 5.79 -10.27
N GLU A 22 8.22 5.91 -11.49
CA GLU A 22 8.77 5.28 -12.70
C GLU A 22 10.24 5.65 -12.97
N ASN A 23 10.64 6.88 -12.62
CA ASN A 23 11.99 7.37 -12.84
C ASN A 23 13.00 7.00 -11.72
N VAL A 24 12.56 6.34 -10.65
CA VAL A 24 13.41 6.06 -9.48
C VAL A 24 14.16 4.72 -9.60
N ALA A 25 13.84 3.88 -10.56
CA ALA A 25 14.18 2.45 -10.56
C ALA A 25 15.21 1.97 -11.61
N ASP A 26 15.99 2.83 -12.26
CA ASP A 26 16.76 2.44 -13.44
C ASP A 26 18.19 1.88 -13.21
N ALA A 27 18.61 1.56 -12.01
CA ALA A 27 19.97 1.12 -11.73
C ALA A 27 20.05 -0.27 -11.11
N SER A 28 19.76 -1.38 -11.88
CA SER A 28 20.01 -2.73 -11.32
C SER A 28 20.14 -3.90 -12.30
N PRO A 29 20.96 -4.92 -11.98
CA PRO A 29 21.24 -6.06 -12.84
C PRO A 29 20.26 -7.24 -12.64
N GLY A 30 19.70 -7.76 -13.72
CA GLY A 30 18.95 -9.02 -13.81
C GLY A 30 17.42 -8.92 -13.64
N PRO A 31 16.59 -9.73 -14.38
CA PRO A 31 15.13 -9.54 -14.39
C PRO A 31 14.38 -9.89 -13.10
N ALA A 32 14.70 -10.97 -12.41
CA ALA A 32 14.00 -11.37 -11.18
C ALA A 32 14.46 -10.55 -9.95
N ALA A 33 15.78 -10.37 -9.81
CA ALA A 33 16.35 -9.51 -8.77
C ALA A 33 15.97 -8.02 -8.96
N ARG A 34 15.65 -7.62 -10.19
CA ARG A 34 15.16 -6.26 -10.49
C ARG A 34 13.79 -5.98 -9.90
N TYR A 35 12.90 -6.95 -9.87
CA TYR A 35 11.54 -6.74 -9.37
C TYR A 35 11.53 -6.55 -7.85
N GLU A 36 12.16 -7.47 -7.10
CA GLU A 36 12.28 -7.39 -5.64
C GLU A 36 12.97 -6.11 -5.18
N LEU A 37 14.06 -5.75 -5.86
CA LEU A 37 14.82 -4.56 -5.54
C LEU A 37 14.03 -3.28 -5.86
N ARG A 38 13.28 -3.27 -6.97
CA ARG A 38 12.43 -2.14 -7.35
C ARG A 38 11.31 -1.87 -6.36
N GLU A 39 10.62 -2.91 -5.90
CA GLU A 39 9.53 -2.79 -4.94
C GLU A 39 10.05 -2.29 -3.58
N THR A 40 11.13 -2.90 -3.08
CA THR A 40 11.78 -2.48 -1.83
C THR A 40 12.33 -1.05 -1.92
N ILE A 41 12.95 -0.68 -3.04
CA ILE A 41 13.48 0.68 -3.27
C ILE A 41 12.33 1.69 -3.35
N ARG A 42 11.25 1.39 -4.06
CA ARG A 42 10.08 2.26 -4.16
C ARG A 42 9.45 2.50 -2.79
N LEU A 43 9.21 1.45 -2.03
CA LEU A 43 8.65 1.57 -0.68
C LEU A 43 9.59 2.32 0.26
N ALA A 44 10.89 2.03 0.23
CA ALA A 44 11.89 2.76 1.00
C ALA A 44 11.96 4.24 0.61
N PHE A 45 11.85 4.54 -0.68
CA PHE A 45 11.80 5.92 -1.19
C PHE A 45 10.57 6.66 -0.67
N VAL A 46 9.39 6.05 -0.74
CA VAL A 46 8.14 6.65 -0.25
C VAL A 46 8.20 6.86 1.26
N ALA A 47 8.66 5.86 2.01
CA ALA A 47 8.85 5.97 3.45
C ALA A 47 9.85 7.06 3.83
N ALA A 48 10.97 7.16 3.10
CA ALA A 48 11.97 8.20 3.29
C ALA A 48 11.38 9.59 3.06
N THR A 49 10.57 9.74 2.00
CA THR A 49 9.96 11.03 1.64
C THR A 49 8.99 11.52 2.71
N GLN A 50 8.27 10.61 3.34
CA GLN A 50 7.23 10.94 4.32
C GLN A 50 7.74 11.07 5.76
N ARG A 51 8.75 10.27 6.14
CA ARG A 51 9.14 10.10 7.55
C ARG A 51 10.49 10.72 7.93
N LEU A 52 11.35 11.01 6.97
CA LEU A 52 12.67 11.53 7.27
C LEU A 52 12.72 13.05 7.25
N PRO A 53 13.46 13.68 8.19
CA PRO A 53 13.84 15.07 8.07
C PRO A 53 14.58 15.35 6.75
N ALA A 54 14.40 16.54 6.17
CA ALA A 54 14.87 16.89 4.83
C ALA A 54 16.34 16.51 4.56
N ARG A 55 17.25 16.78 5.51
CA ARG A 55 18.68 16.43 5.36
C ARG A 55 18.94 14.93 5.35
N GLN A 56 18.26 14.16 6.21
CA GLN A 56 18.39 12.71 6.24
C GLN A 56 17.83 12.07 4.98
N ARG A 57 16.71 12.58 4.49
CA ARG A 57 16.08 12.18 3.24
C ARG A 57 17.00 12.41 2.05
N ALA A 58 17.54 13.64 1.91
CA ALA A 58 18.46 13.97 0.83
C ALA A 58 19.71 13.06 0.84
N VAL A 59 20.33 12.85 2.01
CA VAL A 59 21.48 11.96 2.15
C VAL A 59 21.11 10.53 1.75
N LEU A 60 19.97 9.99 2.20
CA LEU A 60 19.56 8.64 1.87
C LEU A 60 19.34 8.47 0.37
N LEU A 61 18.64 9.42 -0.26
CA LEU A 61 18.36 9.36 -1.71
C LEU A 61 19.65 9.42 -2.54
N LEU A 62 20.57 10.34 -2.21
CA LEU A 62 21.84 10.45 -2.93
C LEU A 62 22.72 9.22 -2.76
N ARG A 63 22.81 8.69 -1.52
CA ARG A 63 23.70 7.57 -1.18
C ARG A 63 23.15 6.21 -1.62
N ASP A 64 21.88 5.90 -1.28
CA ASP A 64 21.30 4.56 -1.41
C ASP A 64 20.48 4.36 -2.69
N VAL A 65 19.92 5.43 -3.24
CA VAL A 65 19.14 5.35 -4.49
C VAL A 65 19.98 5.74 -5.70
N LEU A 66 20.71 6.87 -5.64
CA LEU A 66 21.52 7.37 -6.76
C LEU A 66 22.98 6.88 -6.74
N GLY A 67 23.40 6.15 -5.71
CA GLY A 67 24.72 5.52 -5.62
C GLY A 67 25.90 6.49 -5.46
N TRP A 68 25.64 7.75 -5.06
CA TRP A 68 26.69 8.74 -4.88
C TRP A 68 27.65 8.37 -3.74
N SER A 69 28.92 8.74 -3.86
CA SER A 69 29.89 8.61 -2.77
C SER A 69 29.57 9.56 -1.61
N ALA A 70 30.14 9.28 -0.44
CA ALA A 70 29.97 10.17 0.72
C ALA A 70 30.60 11.57 0.48
N SER A 71 31.65 11.64 -0.31
CA SER A 71 32.29 12.91 -0.69
C SER A 71 31.39 13.72 -1.61
N GLU A 72 30.92 13.15 -2.71
CA GLU A 72 30.01 13.82 -3.64
C GLU A 72 28.73 14.32 -2.94
N THR A 73 28.18 13.50 -2.03
CA THR A 73 27.00 13.88 -1.25
C THR A 73 27.32 15.05 -0.29
N ALA A 74 28.51 15.02 0.35
CA ALA A 74 28.96 16.06 1.24
C ALA A 74 29.13 17.41 0.50
N ASP A 75 29.73 17.39 -0.67
CA ASP A 75 29.92 18.56 -1.51
C ASP A 75 28.60 19.15 -1.98
N ALA A 76 27.69 18.31 -2.49
CA ALA A 76 26.36 18.74 -2.97
C ALA A 76 25.49 19.32 -1.88
N LEU A 77 25.49 18.74 -0.68
CA LEU A 77 24.66 19.17 0.45
C LEU A 77 25.36 20.19 1.37
N LYS A 78 26.60 20.59 1.04
CA LYS A 78 27.45 21.48 1.86
C LYS A 78 27.57 20.97 3.30
N MET A 79 27.92 19.70 3.45
CA MET A 79 28.09 18.99 4.70
C MET A 79 29.50 18.40 4.80
N SER A 80 29.93 18.01 6.00
CA SER A 80 31.12 17.17 6.13
C SER A 80 30.76 15.70 5.82
N VAL A 81 31.75 14.91 5.36
CA VAL A 81 31.59 13.45 5.14
C VAL A 81 31.12 12.75 6.42
N ALA A 82 31.63 13.14 7.58
CA ALA A 82 31.21 12.61 8.89
C ALA A 82 29.72 12.90 9.15
N SER A 83 29.25 14.09 8.81
CA SER A 83 27.82 14.48 8.94
C SER A 83 26.93 13.70 7.98
N VAL A 84 27.39 13.44 6.75
CA VAL A 84 26.68 12.58 5.77
C VAL A 84 26.53 11.17 6.32
N ASN A 85 27.62 10.55 6.80
CA ASN A 85 27.57 9.20 7.35
C ASN A 85 26.65 9.09 8.57
N SER A 86 26.71 10.08 9.49
CA SER A 86 25.81 10.13 10.65
C SER A 86 24.34 10.33 10.26
N ALA A 87 24.06 11.16 9.24
CA ALA A 87 22.70 11.36 8.74
C ALA A 87 22.17 10.09 8.06
N LEU A 88 22.98 9.38 7.28
CA LEU A 88 22.63 8.12 6.65
C LEU A 88 22.32 7.04 7.69
N GLN A 89 23.15 6.91 8.72
CA GLN A 89 22.92 5.95 9.80
C GLN A 89 21.58 6.22 10.52
N ARG A 90 21.29 7.49 10.84
CA ARG A 90 20.01 7.86 11.45
C ARG A 90 18.83 7.61 10.50
N ALA A 91 18.97 7.93 9.22
CA ALA A 91 17.95 7.68 8.22
C ALA A 91 17.60 6.18 8.13
N ARG A 92 18.62 5.33 8.00
CA ARG A 92 18.44 3.86 7.97
C ARG A 92 17.84 3.33 9.27
N GLY A 93 18.27 3.84 10.42
CA GLY A 93 17.71 3.46 11.73
C GLY A 93 16.24 3.88 11.90
N THR A 94 15.83 5.01 11.31
CA THR A 94 14.43 5.45 11.32
C THR A 94 13.58 4.61 10.38
N LEU A 95 14.08 4.29 9.19
CA LEU A 95 13.36 3.43 8.22
C LEU A 95 13.26 2.00 8.72
N GLY A 96 14.34 1.44 9.27
CA GLY A 96 14.35 0.06 9.81
C GLY A 96 13.36 -0.15 10.96
N ARG A 97 13.00 0.90 11.69
CA ARG A 97 11.94 0.86 12.70
C ARG A 97 10.56 1.13 12.14
N GLY A 98 10.47 1.68 10.94
CA GLY A 98 9.23 2.14 10.33
C GLY A 98 8.71 1.30 9.18
N LEU A 99 9.53 0.45 8.58
CA LEU A 99 9.14 -0.55 7.60
C LEU A 99 9.07 -1.90 8.33
N SER A 100 7.87 -2.34 8.63
CA SER A 100 7.67 -3.73 9.05
C SER A 100 7.94 -4.64 7.83
N PRO A 101 8.52 -5.84 8.03
CA PRO A 101 8.49 -6.88 6.99
C PRO A 101 7.08 -7.09 6.43
N ASP A 102 6.07 -6.71 7.23
CA ASP A 102 4.65 -6.76 6.88
C ASP A 102 4.22 -5.70 5.85
N ASP A 103 5.01 -4.69 5.60
CA ASP A 103 4.72 -3.65 4.61
C ASP A 103 5.29 -3.97 3.22
N ILE A 104 6.11 -5.01 3.11
CA ILE A 104 6.79 -5.41 1.87
C ILE A 104 6.10 -6.64 1.30
N SER A 105 5.65 -6.55 0.04
CA SER A 105 5.13 -7.71 -0.67
C SER A 105 6.24 -8.69 -1.01
N ASP A 106 5.91 -9.98 -1.01
CA ASP A 106 6.79 -11.05 -1.44
C ASP A 106 6.95 -11.04 -2.96
N ALA A 107 8.11 -10.72 -3.44
CA ALA A 107 8.43 -10.81 -4.86
C ALA A 107 8.61 -12.25 -5.36
N ALA A 108 8.67 -13.24 -4.45
CA ALA A 108 8.85 -14.64 -4.78
C ALA A 108 7.69 -15.27 -5.59
N ALA A 109 6.52 -14.63 -5.60
CA ALA A 109 5.35 -15.10 -6.33
C ALA A 109 5.20 -14.40 -7.69
N GLY A 110 6.05 -14.50 -8.63
CA GLY A 110 6.06 -13.87 -9.96
C GLY A 110 4.82 -13.09 -10.43
N GLU A 111 4.97 -12.17 -11.38
CA GLU A 111 3.90 -11.27 -11.87
C GLU A 111 2.56 -11.95 -12.20
N GLY A 112 2.61 -13.20 -12.71
CA GLY A 112 1.40 -13.95 -13.03
C GLY A 112 0.57 -14.32 -11.82
N SER A 113 1.20 -14.68 -10.71
CA SER A 113 0.51 -14.99 -9.44
C SER A 113 -0.10 -13.74 -8.80
N HIS A 114 0.61 -12.61 -8.86
CA HIS A 114 0.12 -11.33 -8.35
C HIS A 114 -1.12 -10.86 -9.11
N ARG A 115 -1.12 -11.00 -10.44
CA ARG A 115 -2.28 -10.65 -11.28
C ARG A 115 -3.49 -11.54 -10.98
N SER A 116 -3.30 -12.85 -10.83
CA SER A 116 -4.38 -13.78 -10.47
C SER A 116 -5.04 -13.40 -9.14
N VAL A 117 -4.24 -13.13 -8.09
CA VAL A 117 -4.75 -12.70 -6.78
C VAL A 117 -5.49 -11.36 -6.88
N ALA A 118 -4.98 -10.43 -7.69
CA ALA A 118 -5.63 -9.13 -7.92
C ALA A 118 -6.99 -9.30 -8.58
N ASP A 119 -7.08 -10.11 -9.64
CA ASP A 119 -8.32 -10.37 -10.37
C ASP A 119 -9.34 -11.10 -9.48
N GLU A 120 -8.90 -12.11 -8.72
CA GLU A 120 -9.76 -12.83 -7.78
C GLU A 120 -10.28 -11.91 -6.66
N TYR A 121 -9.44 -11.01 -6.15
CA TYR A 121 -9.82 -10.04 -5.13
C TYR A 121 -10.88 -9.06 -5.65
N ALA A 122 -10.66 -8.47 -6.82
CA ALA A 122 -11.62 -7.57 -7.45
C ALA A 122 -12.95 -8.28 -7.72
N ASN A 123 -12.90 -9.49 -8.28
CA ASN A 123 -14.09 -10.30 -8.56
C ASN A 123 -14.88 -10.66 -7.29
N ALA A 124 -14.19 -10.98 -6.19
CA ALA A 124 -14.84 -11.30 -4.92
C ALA A 124 -15.57 -10.07 -4.34
N TRP A 125 -14.95 -8.87 -4.42
CA TRP A 125 -15.61 -7.63 -4.04
C TRP A 125 -16.86 -7.35 -4.89
N GLU A 126 -16.74 -7.42 -6.22
CA GLU A 126 -17.84 -7.10 -7.13
C GLU A 126 -19.02 -8.07 -7.02
N ARG A 127 -18.75 -9.32 -6.61
CA ARG A 127 -19.79 -10.31 -6.30
C ARG A 127 -20.29 -10.28 -4.86
N ALA A 128 -19.72 -9.42 -4.02
CA ALA A 128 -19.95 -9.40 -2.57
C ALA A 128 -19.67 -10.78 -1.92
N ASP A 129 -18.67 -11.50 -2.44
CA ASP A 129 -18.30 -12.84 -1.97
C ASP A 129 -17.33 -12.73 -0.78
N LEU A 130 -17.90 -12.62 0.41
CA LEU A 130 -17.13 -12.57 1.65
C LEU A 130 -16.24 -13.80 1.83
N SER A 131 -16.71 -14.98 1.44
CA SER A 131 -15.94 -16.22 1.61
C SER A 131 -14.75 -16.27 0.67
N GLY A 132 -14.92 -15.83 -0.58
CA GLY A 132 -13.85 -15.66 -1.56
C GLY A 132 -12.80 -14.67 -1.08
N LEU A 133 -13.21 -13.50 -0.57
CA LEU A 133 -12.28 -12.51 -0.01
C LEU A 133 -11.42 -13.11 1.11
N ILE A 134 -12.03 -13.82 2.05
CA ILE A 134 -11.31 -14.41 3.18
C ILE A 134 -10.39 -15.56 2.74
N ALA A 135 -10.75 -16.30 1.70
CA ALA A 135 -9.92 -17.38 1.16
C ALA A 135 -8.58 -16.87 0.58
N LEU A 136 -8.55 -15.64 0.06
CA LEU A 136 -7.33 -15.02 -0.49
C LEU A 136 -6.33 -14.57 0.58
N LEU A 137 -6.75 -14.44 1.83
CA LEU A 137 -5.91 -13.94 2.92
C LEU A 137 -4.94 -15.01 3.45
N THR A 138 -3.81 -14.60 4.01
CA THR A 138 -3.02 -15.46 4.92
C THR A 138 -3.77 -15.66 6.24
N LYS A 139 -3.35 -16.65 7.06
CA LYS A 139 -4.01 -16.90 8.36
C LYS A 139 -3.91 -15.72 9.32
N ASP A 140 -2.77 -15.06 9.29
CA ASP A 140 -2.34 -13.92 10.11
C ASP A 140 -2.56 -12.57 9.43
N ALA A 141 -3.29 -12.53 8.32
CA ALA A 141 -3.55 -11.31 7.57
C ALA A 141 -4.04 -10.17 8.46
N SER A 142 -3.69 -8.95 8.11
CA SER A 142 -4.14 -7.73 8.80
C SER A 142 -4.92 -6.82 7.88
N LEU A 143 -5.91 -6.13 8.43
CA LEU A 143 -6.62 -5.03 7.79
C LEU A 143 -6.41 -3.78 8.64
N VAL A 144 -5.85 -2.74 8.03
CA VAL A 144 -5.66 -1.43 8.64
C VAL A 144 -6.36 -0.35 7.82
N MET A 145 -6.91 0.67 8.48
CA MET A 145 -7.74 1.69 7.82
C MET A 145 -7.31 3.11 8.19
N PRO A 146 -6.13 3.58 7.73
CA PRO A 146 -5.69 4.94 8.00
C PRO A 146 -6.73 6.00 7.57
N PRO A 147 -6.91 7.09 8.33
CA PRO A 147 -6.21 7.46 9.57
C PRO A 147 -6.82 6.85 10.85
N ARG A 148 -7.70 5.87 10.74
CA ARG A 148 -8.29 5.20 11.90
C ARG A 148 -7.23 4.36 12.61
N SER A 149 -7.25 4.35 13.94
CA SER A 149 -6.32 3.57 14.76
C SER A 149 -6.70 2.09 14.88
N GLU A 150 -7.95 1.74 14.53
CA GLU A 150 -8.41 0.36 14.63
C GLU A 150 -7.83 -0.50 13.51
N TRP A 151 -7.43 -1.70 13.87
CA TRP A 151 -6.96 -2.71 12.95
C TRP A 151 -7.49 -4.09 13.32
N TYR A 152 -7.59 -4.96 12.31
CA TYR A 152 -8.10 -6.31 12.47
C TYR A 152 -7.02 -7.31 12.09
N SER A 153 -6.76 -8.30 12.95
CA SER A 153 -5.75 -9.32 12.73
C SER A 153 -6.38 -10.70 12.66
N GLY A 154 -5.98 -11.44 11.64
CA GLY A 154 -6.46 -12.78 11.35
C GLY A 154 -7.78 -12.81 10.59
N ARG A 155 -7.98 -13.91 9.85
CA ARG A 155 -9.16 -14.11 8.98
C ARG A 155 -10.49 -13.95 9.70
N ALA A 156 -10.59 -14.38 10.95
CA ALA A 156 -11.84 -14.31 11.69
C ALA A 156 -12.26 -12.87 11.99
N ALA A 157 -11.33 -12.04 12.47
CA ALA A 157 -11.58 -10.63 12.74
C ALA A 157 -11.92 -9.85 11.46
N ILE A 158 -11.16 -10.10 10.37
CA ILE A 158 -11.41 -9.47 9.07
C ILE A 158 -12.77 -9.91 8.50
N ARG A 159 -13.13 -11.19 8.62
CA ARG A 159 -14.45 -11.70 8.22
C ARG A 159 -15.57 -10.97 8.97
N SER A 160 -15.43 -10.84 10.28
CA SER A 160 -16.44 -10.14 11.10
C SER A 160 -16.60 -8.69 10.71
N PHE A 161 -15.48 -7.99 10.43
CA PHE A 161 -15.52 -6.61 9.97
C PHE A 161 -16.18 -6.48 8.59
N PHE A 162 -15.76 -7.27 7.60
CA PHE A 162 -16.34 -7.20 6.24
C PHE A 162 -17.81 -7.63 6.23
N GLY A 163 -18.20 -8.65 7.01
CA GLY A 163 -19.60 -9.04 7.13
C GLY A 163 -20.46 -7.88 7.66
N TRP A 164 -20.03 -7.26 8.76
CA TRP A 164 -20.68 -6.07 9.28
C TRP A 164 -20.70 -4.92 8.24
N ALA A 165 -19.59 -4.68 7.54
CA ALA A 165 -19.49 -3.59 6.59
C ALA A 165 -20.43 -3.81 5.38
N PHE A 166 -20.49 -5.03 4.84
CA PHE A 166 -21.38 -5.37 3.72
C PHE A 166 -22.84 -5.18 4.10
N ASP A 167 -23.26 -5.70 5.24
CA ASP A 167 -24.67 -5.72 5.63
C ASP A 167 -25.15 -4.37 6.16
N TRP A 168 -24.29 -3.69 6.93
CA TRP A 168 -24.72 -2.54 7.71
C TRP A 168 -24.12 -1.21 7.25
N ALA A 169 -22.80 -1.10 7.14
CA ALA A 169 -22.15 0.18 6.84
C ALA A 169 -22.36 0.63 5.41
N TRP A 170 -22.23 -0.28 4.46
CA TRP A 170 -22.43 0.03 3.05
C TRP A 170 -23.85 -0.24 2.58
N LYS A 171 -24.60 -1.08 3.28
CA LYS A 171 -25.92 -1.59 2.82
C LYS A 171 -25.86 -2.12 1.39
N ALA A 172 -24.75 -2.78 1.08
CA ALA A 172 -24.33 -3.13 -0.27
C ALA A 172 -23.88 -4.60 -0.39
N GLY A 173 -24.32 -5.47 0.53
CA GLY A 173 -24.00 -6.91 0.54
C GLY A 173 -24.59 -7.71 -0.63
N LYS A 174 -24.72 -7.09 -1.81
CA LYS A 174 -25.28 -7.70 -3.01
C LYS A 174 -24.27 -7.61 -4.16
N PRO A 175 -24.26 -8.63 -5.06
CA PRO A 175 -23.49 -8.56 -6.30
C PRO A 175 -23.76 -7.26 -7.06
N GLY A 176 -22.71 -6.65 -7.61
CA GLY A 176 -22.81 -5.40 -8.38
C GLY A 176 -22.96 -4.13 -7.55
N ALA A 177 -22.85 -4.20 -6.23
CA ALA A 177 -22.81 -3.03 -5.35
C ALA A 177 -21.43 -2.37 -5.30
N PHE A 178 -20.39 -3.09 -5.67
CA PHE A 178 -19.00 -2.62 -5.68
C PHE A 178 -18.43 -2.56 -7.08
N ARG A 179 -17.45 -1.67 -7.28
CA ARG A 179 -16.54 -1.64 -8.42
C ARG A 179 -15.12 -1.47 -7.92
N MET A 180 -14.23 -2.28 -8.47
CA MET A 180 -12.81 -2.28 -8.15
C MET A 180 -12.01 -1.80 -9.36
N ILE A 181 -11.49 -0.59 -9.32
CA ILE A 181 -10.66 -0.03 -10.40
C ILE A 181 -9.21 -0.28 -10.06
N PRO A 182 -8.49 -1.11 -10.85
CA PRO A 182 -7.10 -1.44 -10.56
C PRO A 182 -6.19 -0.22 -10.71
N THR A 183 -5.22 -0.12 -9.84
CA THR A 183 -4.13 0.84 -9.87
C THR A 183 -2.92 0.26 -9.13
N HIS A 184 -1.84 1.04 -8.97
CA HIS A 184 -0.65 0.66 -8.22
C HIS A 184 -0.23 1.78 -7.29
N ALA A 185 0.17 1.41 -6.09
CA ALA A 185 0.61 2.35 -5.05
C ALA A 185 1.83 1.80 -4.31
N ASN A 186 2.88 2.60 -4.20
CA ASN A 186 4.10 2.22 -3.46
C ASN A 186 4.79 0.95 -3.99
N GLY A 187 4.65 0.64 -5.28
CA GLY A 187 5.13 -0.59 -5.89
C GLY A 187 4.20 -1.80 -5.69
N GLN A 188 3.04 -1.63 -5.07
CA GLN A 188 2.12 -2.71 -4.73
C GLN A 188 0.82 -2.61 -5.53
N ILE A 189 0.11 -3.75 -5.63
CA ILE A 189 -1.23 -3.79 -6.21
C ILE A 189 -2.17 -2.92 -5.36
N ALA A 190 -2.94 -2.08 -6.02
CA ALA A 190 -3.92 -1.25 -5.35
C ALA A 190 -5.23 -1.19 -6.16
N PHE A 191 -6.31 -0.78 -5.49
CA PHE A 191 -7.61 -0.60 -6.09
C PHE A 191 -8.29 0.67 -5.56
N GLY A 192 -8.85 1.46 -6.47
CA GLY A 192 -9.92 2.38 -6.12
C GLY A 192 -11.21 1.60 -5.92
N THR A 193 -11.70 1.55 -4.69
CA THR A 193 -12.94 0.86 -4.33
C THR A 193 -14.08 1.86 -4.40
N TYR A 194 -15.12 1.50 -5.16
CA TYR A 194 -16.33 2.29 -5.28
C TYR A 194 -17.52 1.48 -4.77
N VAL A 195 -18.45 2.17 -4.13
CA VAL A 195 -19.68 1.56 -3.61
C VAL A 195 -20.91 2.27 -4.17
N ARG A 196 -21.92 1.49 -4.54
CA ARG A 196 -23.24 1.97 -4.91
C ARG A 196 -24.25 1.48 -3.88
N ARG A 197 -24.72 2.40 -3.05
CA ARG A 197 -25.75 2.09 -2.05
C ARG A 197 -27.10 1.88 -2.68
N VAL A 198 -27.99 1.23 -1.96
CA VAL A 198 -29.37 0.99 -2.44
C VAL A 198 -30.05 2.32 -2.75
N GLY A 199 -30.59 2.43 -3.99
CA GLY A 199 -31.27 3.63 -4.48
C GLY A 199 -30.36 4.68 -5.12
N GLU A 200 -29.03 4.51 -5.07
CA GLU A 200 -28.11 5.43 -5.73
C GLU A 200 -27.88 5.05 -7.20
N PRO A 201 -27.90 6.04 -8.12
CA PRO A 201 -27.72 5.78 -9.55
C PRO A 201 -26.24 5.60 -9.95
N LYS A 202 -25.30 5.95 -9.07
CA LYS A 202 -23.86 5.94 -9.35
C LYS A 202 -23.11 5.21 -8.26
N PHE A 203 -21.88 4.82 -8.59
CA PHE A 203 -20.89 4.38 -7.62
C PHE A 203 -20.09 5.57 -7.13
N HIS A 204 -19.86 5.65 -5.81
CA HIS A 204 -19.08 6.68 -5.17
C HIS A 204 -17.76 6.10 -4.67
N ALA A 205 -16.69 6.88 -4.80
CA ALA A 205 -15.38 6.53 -4.27
C ALA A 205 -15.45 6.32 -2.75
N ASP A 206 -15.00 5.16 -2.27
CA ASP A 206 -15.07 4.75 -0.86
C ASP A 206 -13.71 4.66 -0.20
N ALA A 207 -12.78 3.91 -0.79
CA ALA A 207 -11.43 3.74 -0.27
C ALA A 207 -10.41 3.45 -1.37
N LEU A 208 -9.16 3.83 -1.15
CA LEU A 208 -8.02 3.30 -1.89
C LEU A 208 -7.44 2.14 -1.07
N GLN A 209 -7.49 0.93 -1.62
CA GLN A 209 -6.98 -0.28 -0.96
C GLN A 209 -5.63 -0.67 -1.57
N VAL A 210 -4.60 -0.85 -0.73
CA VAL A 210 -3.28 -1.34 -1.12
C VAL A 210 -3.11 -2.74 -0.54
N LEU A 211 -2.69 -3.68 -1.38
CA LEU A 211 -2.53 -5.09 -1.01
C LEU A 211 -1.05 -5.45 -0.88
N THR A 212 -0.65 -5.91 0.30
CA THR A 212 0.66 -6.50 0.51
C THR A 212 0.54 -8.02 0.40
N LEU A 213 1.24 -8.61 -0.57
CA LEU A 213 1.19 -10.04 -0.81
C LEU A 213 2.32 -10.77 -0.06
N ARG A 214 2.02 -12.00 0.39
CA ARG A 214 2.96 -12.94 1.01
C ARG A 214 2.66 -14.35 0.54
N ASN A 215 3.65 -15.02 -0.03
CA ASN A 215 3.52 -16.40 -0.55
C ASN A 215 2.28 -16.55 -1.47
N GLY A 216 2.05 -15.58 -2.37
CA GLY A 216 0.92 -15.61 -3.29
C GLY A 216 -0.46 -15.40 -2.63
N ARG A 217 -0.52 -14.85 -1.41
CA ARG A 217 -1.75 -14.52 -0.69
C ARG A 217 -1.67 -13.11 -0.12
N ILE A 218 -2.80 -12.55 0.23
CA ILE A 218 -2.88 -11.21 0.83
C ILE A 218 -2.51 -11.31 2.31
N GLY A 219 -1.35 -10.76 2.67
CA GLY A 219 -0.89 -10.65 4.07
C GLY A 219 -1.41 -9.40 4.76
N ARG A 220 -1.61 -8.30 3.99
CA ARG A 220 -2.18 -7.07 4.54
C ARG A 220 -3.06 -6.37 3.52
N ILE A 221 -4.15 -5.78 4.01
CA ILE A 221 -4.97 -4.81 3.30
C ILE A 221 -4.82 -3.48 4.03
N THR A 222 -4.32 -2.45 3.34
CA THR A 222 -4.31 -1.08 3.85
C THR A 222 -5.37 -0.29 3.11
N ALA A 223 -6.48 0.04 3.77
CA ALA A 223 -7.62 0.74 3.18
C ALA A 223 -7.62 2.21 3.62
N PHE A 224 -7.22 3.11 2.75
CA PHE A 224 -7.29 4.55 2.97
C PHE A 224 -8.70 5.03 2.69
N VAL A 225 -9.49 5.16 3.75
CA VAL A 225 -10.92 5.46 3.68
C VAL A 225 -11.17 6.89 3.20
N GLY A 226 -12.13 7.03 2.29
CA GLY A 226 -12.53 8.29 1.67
C GLY A 226 -11.81 8.60 0.35
N PRO A 227 -12.32 9.60 -0.40
CA PRO A 227 -11.89 9.86 -1.78
C PRO A 227 -10.61 10.72 -1.88
N ARG A 228 -9.96 11.09 -0.77
CA ARG A 228 -8.88 12.10 -0.74
C ARG A 228 -7.70 11.77 -1.67
N PHE A 229 -7.41 10.49 -1.89
CA PHE A 229 -6.30 10.05 -2.74
C PHE A 229 -6.69 9.83 -4.21
N PHE A 230 -7.98 9.69 -4.52
CA PHE A 230 -8.43 9.27 -5.85
C PHE A 230 -7.89 10.16 -6.96
N LYS A 231 -7.92 11.49 -6.77
CA LYS A 231 -7.43 12.44 -7.78
C LYS A 231 -5.95 12.24 -8.12
N SER A 232 -5.09 11.97 -7.14
CA SER A 232 -3.65 11.75 -7.36
C SER A 232 -3.36 10.46 -8.14
N PHE A 233 -4.28 9.48 -8.08
CA PHE A 233 -4.24 8.23 -8.82
C PHE A 233 -4.95 8.30 -10.19
N GLY A 234 -5.39 9.47 -10.63
CA GLY A 234 -6.18 9.62 -11.86
C GLY A 234 -7.58 9.03 -11.78
N LEU A 235 -8.06 8.73 -10.57
CA LEU A 235 -9.38 8.14 -10.32
C LEU A 235 -10.41 9.24 -10.07
N VAL A 236 -11.62 9.05 -10.60
CA VAL A 236 -12.74 10.00 -10.43
C VAL A 236 -13.50 9.74 -9.13
N ALA A 237 -14.22 10.73 -8.62
CA ALA A 237 -15.01 10.56 -7.39
C ALA A 237 -16.27 9.71 -7.58
N GLU A 238 -16.82 9.66 -8.80
CA GLU A 238 -18.03 8.92 -9.13
C GLU A 238 -17.91 8.21 -10.49
N ILE A 239 -18.47 7.01 -10.60
CA ILE A 239 -18.57 6.28 -11.85
C ILE A 239 -20.02 5.84 -12.12
N LYS A 240 -20.42 5.79 -13.39
CA LYS A 240 -21.73 5.30 -13.79
C LYS A 240 -21.74 3.76 -13.80
N PRO A 241 -22.87 3.12 -13.54
CA PRO A 241 -23.04 1.71 -13.87
C PRO A 241 -22.83 1.51 -15.38
N THR A 242 -22.09 0.49 -15.73
CA THR A 242 -21.93 0.01 -17.11
C THR A 242 -23.15 -0.80 -17.48
#